data_cf1c2b14c676502a830c04bc0688a275
#
_entry.id   cf1c2b14c676502a830c04bc0688a275
#
_cell.length_a   1.000
_cell.length_b   1.000
_cell.length_c   1.000
_cell.angle_alpha   90.00
_cell.angle_beta   90.00
_cell.angle_gamma   90.00
#
_symmetry.space_group_name_H-M   'P 1'
#
loop_
_entity.id
_entity.type
_entity.pdbx_description
1 polymer ?
#
loop_
_entity_poly.entity_id
_entity_poly.type
_entity_poly.pdbx_seq_one_letter_code
_entity_poly.pdbx_strand_id
1 'polypeptide(L)'
;MTKVIRPEDLHTADFVIEGNKVRVLKEYNWYMAEFALDKDTLTTENARAYFDPQFRMVSVLDGVGKTHLEFKVQKDIPDGSVIFKLPEDAPNPVDGASLQTWDGGKVWYNSNNKNIYGKGLKAGRVYSVDLIGFFGD
;
A
#
# COMPACT_ATOMS: atom_id res chain seq x y z
N MET A 1 -25.46 -28.15 -1.23
CA MET A 1 -24.23 -28.88 -0.90
C MET A 1 -23.02 -28.01 -1.18
N THR A 2 -22.11 -27.96 -0.25
CA THR A 2 -20.88 -27.19 -0.41
C THR A 2 -19.87 -27.95 -1.23
N LYS A 3 -19.33 -27.32 -2.25
CA LYS A 3 -18.21 -27.89 -3.01
C LYS A 3 -16.91 -27.47 -2.33
N VAL A 4 -16.11 -28.46 -1.98
CA VAL A 4 -14.79 -28.21 -1.40
C VAL A 4 -13.75 -28.28 -2.51
N ILE A 5 -12.95 -27.26 -2.63
CA ILE A 5 -11.83 -27.21 -3.57
C ILE A 5 -10.57 -27.58 -2.81
N ARG A 6 -9.86 -28.61 -3.30
CA ARG A 6 -8.63 -29.08 -2.67
C ARG A 6 -7.48 -28.12 -2.96
N PRO A 7 -6.44 -28.09 -2.10
CA PRO A 7 -5.32 -27.17 -2.31
C PRO A 7 -4.68 -27.24 -3.69
N GLU A 8 -4.58 -28.42 -4.28
CA GLU A 8 -4.00 -28.59 -5.62
C GLU A 8 -4.85 -27.98 -6.73
N ASP A 9 -6.14 -27.71 -6.45
CA ASP A 9 -7.06 -27.10 -7.41
C ASP A 9 -7.07 -25.58 -7.33
N LEU A 10 -6.44 -24.99 -6.33
CA LEU A 10 -6.49 -23.53 -6.08
C LEU A 10 -5.82 -22.71 -7.18
N HIS A 11 -4.90 -23.32 -7.96
CA HIS A 11 -4.25 -22.63 -9.08
C HIS A 11 -5.19 -22.31 -10.23
N THR A 12 -6.29 -23.06 -10.34
CA THR A 12 -7.24 -22.92 -11.44
C THR A 12 -8.62 -22.45 -10.99
N ALA A 13 -8.88 -22.43 -9.69
CA ALA A 13 -10.17 -22.06 -9.13
C ALA A 13 -10.16 -20.63 -8.64
N ASP A 14 -11.07 -19.81 -9.15
CA ASP A 14 -11.22 -18.42 -8.73
C ASP A 14 -12.23 -18.26 -7.59
N PHE A 15 -13.05 -19.25 -7.34
CA PHE A 15 -14.10 -19.14 -6.35
C PHE A 15 -14.50 -20.50 -5.80
N VAL A 16 -15.18 -20.49 -4.67
CA VAL A 16 -15.83 -21.65 -4.08
C VAL A 16 -17.28 -21.29 -3.72
N ILE A 17 -18.18 -22.23 -3.94
CA ILE A 17 -19.59 -22.05 -3.57
C ILE A 17 -19.84 -22.75 -2.24
N GLU A 18 -20.31 -21.97 -1.25
CA GLU A 18 -20.64 -22.47 0.08
C GLU A 18 -22.10 -22.14 0.38
N GLY A 19 -23.00 -23.12 0.19
CA GLY A 19 -24.43 -22.87 0.34
C GLY A 19 -24.91 -21.81 -0.64
N ASN A 20 -25.40 -20.67 -0.13
CA ASN A 20 -25.86 -19.54 -0.92
C ASN A 20 -24.77 -18.48 -1.17
N LYS A 21 -23.55 -18.75 -0.73
CA LYS A 21 -22.47 -17.76 -0.82
C LYS A 21 -21.45 -18.19 -1.85
N VAL A 22 -20.92 -17.20 -2.54
CA VAL A 22 -19.76 -17.38 -3.42
C VAL A 22 -18.60 -16.64 -2.78
N ARG A 23 -17.50 -17.36 -2.51
CA ARG A 23 -16.30 -16.78 -1.95
C ARG A 23 -15.20 -16.80 -3.01
N VAL A 24 -14.63 -15.63 -3.28
CA VAL A 24 -13.52 -15.51 -4.21
C VAL A 24 -12.25 -15.99 -3.54
N LEU A 25 -11.51 -16.88 -4.22
CA LEU A 25 -10.28 -17.47 -3.69
C LEU A 25 -9.01 -16.86 -4.26
N LYS A 26 -9.09 -15.65 -4.78
CA LYS A 26 -7.91 -14.98 -5.30
C LYS A 26 -7.01 -14.50 -4.18
N GLU A 27 -5.71 -14.69 -4.35
CA GLU A 27 -4.71 -14.27 -3.38
C GLU A 27 -4.26 -12.84 -3.65
N TYR A 28 -4.02 -12.10 -2.56
CA TYR A 28 -3.34 -10.82 -2.65
C TYR A 28 -1.87 -11.04 -2.96
N ASN A 29 -1.35 -10.24 -3.87
CA ASN A 29 0.09 -10.10 -4.02
C ASN A 29 0.54 -8.98 -3.09
N TRP A 30 1.58 -9.24 -2.31
CA TRP A 30 2.07 -8.35 -1.27
C TRP A 30 3.46 -7.85 -1.62
N TYR A 31 3.67 -6.57 -1.46
CA TYR A 31 4.95 -5.92 -1.75
C TYR A 31 5.29 -4.97 -0.61
N MET A 32 6.59 -4.78 -0.35
CA MET A 32 7.05 -3.79 0.62
C MET A 32 7.47 -2.51 -0.09
N ALA A 33 6.85 -1.39 0.26
CA ALA A 33 7.32 -0.10 -0.22
C ALA A 33 8.68 0.22 0.42
N GLU A 34 9.56 0.87 -0.33
CA GLU A 34 10.89 1.22 0.10
C GLU A 34 10.96 2.68 0.50
N PHE A 35 11.77 3.00 1.52
CA PHE A 35 12.03 4.39 1.87
C PHE A 35 12.80 5.08 0.75
N ALA A 36 12.33 6.27 0.35
CA ALA A 36 13.05 7.11 -0.61
C ALA A 36 13.93 8.16 0.06
N LEU A 37 13.75 8.37 1.34
CA LEU A 37 14.51 9.32 2.15
C LEU A 37 15.30 8.58 3.23
N ASP A 38 16.33 9.22 3.75
CA ASP A 38 17.11 8.61 4.81
C ASP A 38 16.30 8.51 6.12
N LYS A 39 16.75 7.63 7.03
CA LYS A 39 16.05 7.38 8.29
C LYS A 39 16.11 8.56 9.27
N ASP A 40 16.98 9.53 9.04
CA ASP A 40 17.00 10.74 9.84
C ASP A 40 15.87 11.71 9.45
N THR A 41 15.30 11.51 8.26
CA THR A 41 14.19 12.31 7.75
C THR A 41 12.86 11.57 7.90
N LEU A 42 12.83 10.28 7.57
CA LEU A 42 11.62 9.48 7.54
C LEU A 42 11.89 8.10 8.14
N THR A 43 11.11 7.69 9.12
CA THR A 43 11.32 6.41 9.80
C THR A 43 10.01 5.76 10.21
N THR A 44 10.03 4.44 10.41
CA THR A 44 8.94 3.72 11.06
C THR A 44 9.20 3.50 12.54
N GLU A 45 10.39 3.82 13.04
CA GLU A 45 10.68 3.68 14.46
C GLU A 45 9.77 4.58 15.29
N ASN A 46 9.17 4.02 16.34
CA ASN A 46 8.26 4.71 17.23
C ASN A 46 7.02 5.28 16.55
N ALA A 47 6.70 4.82 15.35
CA ALA A 47 5.46 5.21 14.70
C ALA A 47 4.26 4.50 15.32
N ARG A 48 4.14 3.19 15.13
CA ARG A 48 3.06 2.39 15.70
C ARG A 48 3.53 0.96 15.93
N ALA A 49 3.74 0.58 17.17
CA ALA A 49 4.29 -0.73 17.49
C ALA A 49 3.35 -1.89 17.13
N TYR A 50 2.06 -1.69 17.22
CA TYR A 50 1.10 -2.78 17.00
C TYR A 50 0.73 -3.02 15.54
N PHE A 51 1.30 -2.25 14.61
CA PHE A 51 1.09 -2.46 13.18
C PHE A 51 2.27 -3.15 12.50
N ASP A 52 3.32 -3.44 13.24
CA ASP A 52 4.44 -4.19 12.71
C ASP A 52 3.99 -5.60 12.26
N PRO A 53 4.40 -6.09 11.08
CA PRO A 53 5.34 -5.50 10.11
C PRO A 53 4.69 -4.73 8.95
N GLN A 54 3.47 -4.28 9.08
CA GLN A 54 2.67 -3.76 7.98
C GLN A 54 2.77 -2.24 7.78
N PHE A 55 3.86 -1.64 8.22
CA PHE A 55 4.02 -0.19 8.15
C PHE A 55 4.06 0.39 6.74
N ARG A 56 4.40 -0.40 5.76
CA ARG A 56 4.62 0.08 4.40
C ARG A 56 4.35 -1.01 3.37
N MET A 57 3.17 -1.52 3.43
CA MET A 57 2.80 -2.68 2.62
C MET A 57 1.85 -2.29 1.50
N VAL A 58 2.10 -2.85 0.34
CA VAL A 58 1.23 -2.73 -0.82
C VAL A 58 0.60 -4.09 -1.07
N SER A 59 -0.71 -4.15 -1.14
CA SER A 59 -1.44 -5.36 -1.49
C SER A 59 -2.26 -5.12 -2.75
N VAL A 60 -2.20 -6.06 -3.69
CA VAL A 60 -2.92 -5.95 -4.96
C VAL A 60 -3.77 -7.19 -5.18
N LEU A 61 -5.04 -6.99 -5.50
CA LEU A 61 -5.99 -8.04 -5.85
C LEU A 61 -6.81 -7.57 -7.05
N ASP A 62 -6.76 -8.32 -8.14
CA ASP A 62 -7.53 -8.00 -9.36
C ASP A 62 -7.29 -6.59 -9.89
N GLY A 63 -6.07 -6.13 -9.83
CA GLY A 63 -5.72 -4.78 -10.29
C GLY A 63 -6.11 -3.67 -9.32
N VAL A 64 -6.79 -3.97 -8.22
CA VAL A 64 -7.06 -2.97 -7.18
C VAL A 64 -6.01 -3.10 -6.09
N GLY A 65 -5.31 -2.02 -5.83
CA GLY A 65 -4.23 -2.00 -4.86
C GLY A 65 -4.52 -1.09 -3.69
N LYS A 66 -4.07 -1.52 -2.52
CA LYS A 66 -4.07 -0.73 -1.29
C LYS A 66 -2.63 -0.59 -0.83
N THR A 67 -2.18 0.65 -0.64
CA THR A 67 -0.87 0.94 -0.08
C THR A 67 -1.05 1.48 1.33
N HIS A 68 -0.63 0.72 2.32
CA HIS A 68 -0.66 1.13 3.71
C HIS A 68 0.72 1.61 4.13
N LEU A 69 0.80 2.85 4.62
CA LEU A 69 2.04 3.47 5.08
C LEU A 69 1.84 4.03 6.48
N GLU A 70 2.73 3.68 7.40
CA GLU A 70 2.85 4.34 8.69
C GLU A 70 4.29 4.79 8.85
N PHE A 71 4.46 6.06 9.16
CA PHE A 71 5.80 6.64 9.26
C PHE A 71 5.81 7.88 10.14
N LYS A 72 6.98 8.19 10.66
CA LYS A 72 7.23 9.42 11.39
C LYS A 72 8.15 10.31 10.57
N VAL A 73 7.77 11.58 10.46
CA VAL A 73 8.61 12.61 9.84
C VAL A 73 9.48 13.24 10.93
N GLN A 74 10.78 13.21 10.73
CA GLN A 74 11.74 13.74 11.72
C GLN A 74 12.33 15.10 11.33
N LYS A 75 12.35 15.39 10.04
CA LYS A 75 12.78 16.68 9.49
C LYS A 75 11.78 17.14 8.46
N ASP A 76 11.68 18.44 8.26
CA ASP A 76 10.81 18.99 7.24
C ASP A 76 11.18 18.42 5.85
N ILE A 77 10.16 18.03 5.12
CA ILE A 77 10.29 17.45 3.79
C ILE A 77 9.80 18.48 2.79
N PRO A 78 10.59 18.84 1.78
CA PRO A 78 10.12 19.75 0.73
C PRO A 78 8.87 19.19 0.05
N ASP A 79 7.90 20.06 -0.23
CA ASP A 79 6.66 19.67 -0.90
C ASP A 79 6.95 19.03 -2.26
N GLY A 80 6.26 17.92 -2.55
CA GLY A 80 6.47 17.19 -3.78
C GLY A 80 7.64 16.20 -3.77
N SER A 81 8.28 15.99 -2.62
CA SER A 81 9.33 14.99 -2.49
C SER A 81 8.79 13.58 -2.63
N VAL A 82 9.61 12.70 -3.20
CA VAL A 82 9.35 11.25 -3.16
C VAL A 82 9.66 10.76 -1.75
N ILE A 83 8.68 10.16 -1.10
CA ILE A 83 8.85 9.66 0.28
C ILE A 83 8.99 8.14 0.33
N PHE A 84 8.31 7.43 -0.55
CA PHE A 84 8.44 5.98 -0.70
C PHE A 84 8.49 5.61 -2.17
N LYS A 85 9.02 4.43 -2.44
CA LYS A 85 9.02 3.81 -3.77
C LYS A 85 8.38 2.43 -3.68
N LEU A 86 7.55 2.09 -4.65
CA LEU A 86 7.10 0.72 -4.80
C LEU A 86 8.29 -0.12 -5.27
N PRO A 87 8.38 -1.39 -4.85
CA PRO A 87 9.47 -2.25 -5.31
C PRO A 87 9.37 -2.51 -6.82
N GLU A 88 10.49 -2.85 -7.42
CA GLU A 88 10.57 -3.00 -8.87
C GLU A 88 9.66 -4.10 -9.41
N ASP A 89 9.44 -5.15 -8.63
CA ASP A 89 8.57 -6.27 -8.99
C ASP A 89 7.08 -5.99 -8.78
N ALA A 90 6.73 -4.87 -8.18
CA ALA A 90 5.33 -4.48 -8.02
C ALA A 90 4.76 -3.97 -9.35
N PRO A 91 3.45 -4.16 -9.60
CA PRO A 91 2.81 -3.56 -10.76
C PRO A 91 2.80 -2.03 -10.65
N ASN A 92 2.61 -1.38 -11.79
CA ASN A 92 2.55 0.09 -11.83
C ASN A 92 1.15 0.58 -11.45
N PRO A 93 1.03 1.69 -10.74
CA PRO A 93 -0.22 2.41 -10.66
C PRO A 93 -0.63 2.86 -12.07
N VAL A 94 -1.87 2.60 -12.48
CA VAL A 94 -2.36 2.99 -13.81
C VAL A 94 -3.17 4.27 -13.79
N ASP A 95 -3.56 4.73 -12.61
CA ASP A 95 -4.15 6.04 -12.42
C ASP A 95 -3.63 6.64 -11.11
N GLY A 96 -3.72 7.95 -11.00
CA GLY A 96 -3.29 8.63 -9.78
C GLY A 96 -4.22 8.32 -8.61
N ALA A 97 -3.65 8.18 -7.43
CA ALA A 97 -4.40 8.08 -6.19
C ALA A 97 -3.78 9.02 -5.17
N SER A 98 -4.62 9.69 -4.40
CA SER A 98 -4.14 10.62 -3.38
C SER A 98 -5.01 10.54 -2.13
N LEU A 99 -4.38 10.81 -0.99
CA LEU A 99 -5.05 10.86 0.29
C LEU A 99 -4.60 12.11 1.03
N GLN A 100 -5.56 12.83 1.60
CA GLN A 100 -5.27 13.92 2.50
C GLN A 100 -4.98 13.38 3.90
N THR A 101 -3.91 13.87 4.52
CA THR A 101 -3.59 13.50 5.88
C THR A 101 -4.49 14.26 6.88
N TRP A 102 -4.49 13.78 8.13
CA TRP A 102 -5.32 14.37 9.19
C TRP A 102 -5.02 15.86 9.47
N ASP A 103 -3.84 16.33 9.10
CA ASP A 103 -3.41 17.72 9.35
C ASP A 103 -3.35 18.57 8.07
N GLY A 104 -3.96 18.10 6.99
CA GLY A 104 -4.05 18.85 5.75
C GLY A 104 -2.92 18.61 4.75
N GLY A 105 -2.01 17.69 5.06
CA GLY A 105 -1.00 17.24 4.10
C GLY A 105 -1.60 16.32 3.04
N LYS A 106 -0.77 15.87 2.13
CA LYS A 106 -1.19 15.00 1.03
C LYS A 106 -0.12 13.97 0.73
N VAL A 107 -0.57 12.75 0.46
CA VAL A 107 0.28 11.63 -0.01
C VAL A 107 -0.37 11.09 -1.28
N TRP A 108 0.43 10.86 -2.33
CA TRP A 108 -0.13 10.39 -3.61
C TRP A 108 0.88 9.59 -4.41
N TYR A 109 0.39 8.83 -5.39
CA TYR A 109 1.19 8.29 -6.47
C TYR A 109 0.58 8.66 -7.83
N ASN A 110 1.44 8.78 -8.84
CA ASN A 110 1.02 9.08 -10.20
C ASN A 110 0.89 7.80 -11.03
N SER A 111 0.14 7.87 -12.11
CA SER A 111 0.04 6.76 -13.03
C SER A 111 1.40 6.49 -13.70
N ASN A 112 1.69 5.21 -13.93
CA ASN A 112 2.91 4.73 -14.58
C ASN A 112 4.21 5.14 -13.87
N ASN A 113 4.13 5.41 -12.58
CA ASN A 113 5.26 5.84 -11.79
C ASN A 113 5.18 5.13 -10.43
N LYS A 114 6.27 4.50 -10.03
CA LYS A 114 6.35 3.73 -8.79
C LYS A 114 6.74 4.57 -7.56
N ASN A 115 6.70 5.89 -7.68
CA ASN A 115 7.03 6.78 -6.58
C ASN A 115 5.79 7.22 -5.82
N ILE A 116 5.93 7.35 -4.52
CA ILE A 116 4.92 7.90 -3.64
C ILE A 116 5.44 9.24 -3.14
N TYR A 117 4.65 10.28 -3.32
CA TYR A 117 5.01 11.66 -3.05
C TYR A 117 4.32 12.17 -1.80
N GLY A 118 4.91 13.17 -1.17
CA GLY A 118 4.33 13.84 -0.02
C GLY A 118 4.38 15.36 -0.12
N LYS A 119 3.39 16.01 0.47
CA LYS A 119 3.29 17.46 0.56
C LYS A 119 2.68 17.85 1.90
N GLY A 120 3.20 18.91 2.51
CA GLY A 120 2.65 19.40 3.77
C GLY A 120 2.87 18.47 4.95
N LEU A 121 3.82 17.55 4.86
CA LEU A 121 4.19 16.65 5.94
C LEU A 121 5.14 17.36 6.89
N LYS A 122 4.84 17.32 8.19
CA LYS A 122 5.53 18.16 9.18
C LYS A 122 6.40 17.34 10.11
N ALA A 123 7.58 17.86 10.41
CA ALA A 123 8.50 17.25 11.36
C ALA A 123 7.84 17.03 12.73
N GLY A 124 8.17 15.92 13.37
CA GLY A 124 7.65 15.52 14.66
C GLY A 124 6.31 14.79 14.63
N ARG A 125 5.71 14.61 13.46
CA ARG A 125 4.40 13.98 13.34
C ARG A 125 4.48 12.58 12.78
N VAL A 126 3.54 11.73 13.23
CA VAL A 126 3.35 10.37 12.74
C VAL A 126 2.14 10.36 11.82
N TYR A 127 2.29 9.73 10.68
CA TYR A 127 1.24 9.59 9.69
C TYR A 127 0.89 8.13 9.47
N SER A 128 -0.40 7.86 9.29
CA SER A 128 -0.92 6.57 8.88
C SER A 128 -1.85 6.82 7.71
N VAL A 129 -1.52 6.27 6.55
CA VAL A 129 -2.29 6.52 5.33
C VAL A 129 -2.53 5.22 4.57
N ASP A 130 -3.71 5.16 3.94
CA ASP A 130 -4.10 4.08 3.05
C ASP A 130 -4.44 4.67 1.70
N LEU A 131 -3.64 4.35 0.68
CA LEU A 131 -3.89 4.75 -0.69
C LEU A 131 -4.55 3.58 -1.42
N ILE A 132 -5.69 3.83 -2.07
CA ILE A 132 -6.40 2.84 -2.86
C ILE A 132 -6.44 3.31 -4.30
N GLY A 133 -6.08 2.44 -5.22
CA GLY A 133 -6.05 2.79 -6.63
C GLY A 133 -5.97 1.55 -7.51
N PHE A 134 -5.84 1.76 -8.80
CA PHE A 134 -5.72 0.69 -9.77
C PHE A 134 -4.27 0.48 -10.15
N PHE A 135 -3.91 -0.78 -10.32
CA PHE A 135 -2.57 -1.21 -10.70
C PHE A 135 -2.63 -2.08 -11.94
N GLY A 136 -1.64 -1.96 -12.80
CA GLY A 136 -1.51 -2.76 -14.00
C GLY A 136 -0.06 -3.11 -14.30
N ASP A 137 0.12 -4.04 -15.20
CA ASP A 137 1.45 -4.50 -15.61
C ASP A 137 2.21 -3.44 -16.42
#